data_9f4096054de8af13dd48cf1b0df0313e
#
_entry.id   9f4096054de8af13dd48cf1b0df0313e
#
_cell.length_a   1.000
_cell.length_b   1.000
_cell.length_c   1.000
_cell.angle_alpha   90.00
_cell.angle_beta   90.00
_cell.angle_gamma   90.00
#
_symmetry.space_group_name_H-M   'P 1'
#
loop_
_entity.id
_entity.type
_entity.pdbx_description
1 polymer ?
#
loop_
_entity_poly.entity_id
_entity_poly.type
_entity_poly.pdbx_seq_one_letter_code
_entity_poly.pdbx_strand_id
1 'polypeptide(L)'
;MSEQTITIGNKEFTVACQPGEEQYLQAAATALDAEARTLLGQIGRVPTERMLLMSGLMLADKTAAAEDRLRVAENELSRLRAEVQSLRDRPAPAPERVEVPVVSQEVIDAMSELAARAEAVAEDIETRAQASS
;
A
#
# COMPACT_ATOMS: atom_id res chain seq x y z
N MET A 1 12.82 8.48 -43.61
CA MET A 1 13.57 9.01 -42.46
C MET A 1 13.07 10.44 -42.24
N SER A 2 12.66 10.79 -41.06
CA SER A 2 12.36 12.18 -40.71
C SER A 2 13.55 12.78 -39.94
N GLU A 3 13.79 14.07 -40.14
CA GLU A 3 14.79 14.80 -39.38
C GLU A 3 14.08 15.61 -38.28
N GLN A 4 14.59 15.51 -37.06
CA GLN A 4 14.09 16.26 -35.92
C GLN A 4 15.18 17.16 -35.36
N THR A 5 14.83 18.42 -35.09
CA THR A 5 15.70 19.34 -34.38
C THR A 5 15.48 19.23 -32.89
N ILE A 6 16.53 18.91 -32.15
CA ILE A 6 16.54 18.81 -30.68
C ILE A 6 17.47 19.88 -30.11
N THR A 7 17.19 20.35 -28.90
CA THR A 7 18.03 21.35 -28.21
C THR A 7 18.62 20.69 -26.96
N ILE A 8 19.93 20.77 -26.83
CA ILE A 8 20.67 20.24 -25.67
C ILE A 8 21.69 21.28 -25.23
N GLY A 9 21.58 21.74 -23.98
CA GLY A 9 22.51 22.73 -23.41
C GLY A 9 22.53 24.04 -24.18
N ASN A 10 21.38 24.52 -24.65
CA ASN A 10 21.20 25.71 -25.48
C ASN A 10 21.82 25.61 -26.89
N LYS A 11 22.08 24.40 -27.38
CA LYS A 11 22.54 24.15 -28.76
C LYS A 11 21.57 23.26 -29.50
N GLU A 12 21.35 23.57 -30.76
CA GLU A 12 20.46 22.81 -31.63
C GLU A 12 21.25 21.73 -32.39
N PHE A 13 20.64 20.57 -32.50
CA PHE A 13 21.15 19.43 -33.22
C PHE A 13 20.04 18.85 -34.09
N THR A 14 20.37 18.53 -35.33
CA THR A 14 19.47 17.83 -36.25
C THR A 14 19.81 16.35 -36.22
N VAL A 15 18.85 15.52 -35.88
CA VAL A 15 19.00 14.06 -35.76
C VAL A 15 17.97 13.38 -36.65
N ALA A 16 18.40 12.41 -37.42
CA ALA A 16 17.51 11.57 -38.19
C ALA A 16 16.84 10.53 -37.29
N CYS A 17 15.53 10.34 -37.43
CA CYS A 17 14.77 9.33 -36.72
C CYS A 17 13.84 8.56 -37.66
N GLN A 18 13.40 7.39 -37.22
CA GLN A 18 12.41 6.61 -37.97
C GLN A 18 11.01 7.20 -37.75
N PRO A 19 10.10 7.07 -38.73
CA PRO A 19 8.72 7.51 -38.55
C PRO A 19 8.07 6.78 -37.39
N GLY A 20 7.51 7.57 -36.45
CA GLY A 20 6.90 7.07 -35.22
C GLY A 20 7.81 7.07 -33.99
N GLU A 21 9.09 7.36 -34.12
CA GLU A 21 10.06 7.44 -33.00
C GLU A 21 10.28 8.87 -32.50
N GLU A 22 9.63 9.86 -33.12
CA GLU A 22 9.83 11.28 -32.82
C GLU A 22 9.62 11.60 -31.35
N GLN A 23 8.60 10.99 -30.74
CA GLN A 23 8.28 11.21 -29.32
C GLN A 23 9.35 10.64 -28.39
N TYR A 24 9.90 9.47 -28.72
CA TYR A 24 10.97 8.85 -27.94
C TYR A 24 12.27 9.65 -28.05
N LEU A 25 12.60 10.13 -29.24
CA LEU A 25 13.75 11.00 -29.48
C LEU A 25 13.60 12.30 -28.68
N GLN A 26 12.42 12.92 -28.70
CA GLN A 26 12.16 14.15 -27.96
C GLN A 26 12.26 13.94 -26.44
N ALA A 27 11.76 12.82 -25.93
CA ALA A 27 11.87 12.47 -24.51
C ALA A 27 13.34 12.25 -24.11
N ALA A 28 14.10 11.53 -24.92
CA ALA A 28 15.53 11.31 -24.69
C ALA A 28 16.33 12.62 -24.74
N ALA A 29 16.03 13.50 -25.73
CA ALA A 29 16.64 14.82 -25.84
C ALA A 29 16.34 15.70 -24.60
N THR A 30 15.11 15.68 -24.11
CA THR A 30 14.70 16.40 -22.90
C THR A 30 15.45 15.91 -21.67
N ALA A 31 15.62 14.60 -21.53
CA ALA A 31 16.38 14.03 -20.42
C ALA A 31 17.85 14.41 -20.48
N LEU A 32 18.45 14.37 -21.66
CA LEU A 32 19.86 14.75 -21.86
C LEU A 32 20.06 16.26 -21.67
N ASP A 33 19.14 17.09 -22.13
CA ASP A 33 19.17 18.55 -21.93
C ASP A 33 19.12 18.93 -20.45
N ALA A 34 18.33 18.22 -19.64
CA ALA A 34 18.28 18.43 -18.20
C ALA A 34 19.65 18.23 -17.53
N GLU A 35 20.37 17.17 -17.91
CA GLU A 35 21.72 16.91 -17.41
C GLU A 35 22.73 17.96 -17.93
N ALA A 36 22.62 18.33 -19.19
CA ALA A 36 23.47 19.37 -19.78
C ALA A 36 23.30 20.73 -19.09
N ARG A 37 22.08 21.13 -18.79
CA ARG A 37 21.78 22.36 -18.02
C ARG A 37 22.33 22.30 -16.60
N THR A 38 22.17 21.17 -15.92
CA THR A 38 22.74 20.97 -14.58
C THR A 38 24.26 21.11 -14.62
N LEU A 39 24.91 20.48 -15.58
CA LEU A 39 26.35 20.55 -15.77
C LEU A 39 26.83 21.98 -16.05
N LEU A 40 26.19 22.68 -16.99
CA LEU A 40 26.51 24.06 -17.34
C LEU A 40 26.29 25.05 -16.18
N GLY A 41 25.31 24.77 -15.30
CA GLY A 41 25.08 25.54 -14.08
C GLY A 41 26.18 25.37 -13.05
N GLN A 42 26.80 24.19 -13.00
CA GLN A 42 27.87 23.87 -12.03
C GLN A 42 29.26 24.33 -12.47
N ILE A 43 29.62 24.10 -13.73
CA ILE A 43 30.98 24.32 -14.24
C ILE A 43 31.09 25.43 -15.31
N GLY A 44 29.97 26.03 -15.71
CA GLY A 44 29.94 27.10 -16.68
C GLY A 44 30.17 26.62 -18.14
N ARG A 45 30.88 27.42 -18.93
CA ARG A 45 31.10 27.12 -20.33
C ARG A 45 32.08 25.97 -20.53
N VAL A 46 31.65 24.97 -21.27
CA VAL A 46 32.49 23.84 -21.72
C VAL A 46 32.33 23.59 -23.24
N PRO A 47 33.33 23.00 -23.89
CA PRO A 47 33.18 22.56 -25.29
C PRO A 47 31.99 21.64 -25.46
N THR A 48 31.30 21.74 -26.60
CA THR A 48 30.07 20.97 -26.88
C THR A 48 30.26 19.47 -26.72
N GLU A 49 31.34 18.93 -27.25
CA GLU A 49 31.68 17.50 -27.15
C GLU A 49 31.80 17.04 -25.69
N ARG A 50 32.50 17.82 -24.89
CA ARG A 50 32.68 17.52 -23.46
C ARG A 50 31.38 17.63 -22.70
N MET A 51 30.55 18.64 -23.02
CA MET A 51 29.20 18.77 -22.44
C MET A 51 28.35 17.54 -22.73
N LEU A 52 28.30 17.13 -24.02
CA LEU A 52 27.50 15.96 -24.41
C LEU A 52 28.01 14.67 -23.76
N LEU A 53 29.35 14.46 -23.74
CA LEU A 53 29.94 13.29 -23.10
C LEU A 53 29.59 13.22 -21.58
N MET A 54 29.82 14.32 -20.86
CA MET A 54 29.57 14.37 -19.41
C MET A 54 28.09 14.25 -19.10
N SER A 55 27.22 14.92 -19.84
CA SER A 55 25.77 14.82 -19.69
C SER A 55 25.26 13.41 -19.99
N GLY A 56 25.81 12.77 -21.00
CA GLY A 56 25.52 11.39 -21.36
C GLY A 56 25.93 10.41 -20.24
N LEU A 57 27.13 10.61 -19.66
CA LEU A 57 27.58 9.80 -18.52
C LEU A 57 26.71 10.00 -17.27
N MET A 58 26.31 11.23 -16.96
CA MET A 58 25.40 11.53 -15.85
C MET A 58 24.03 10.87 -16.06
N LEU A 59 23.51 10.93 -17.28
CA LEU A 59 22.24 10.29 -17.61
C LEU A 59 22.33 8.77 -17.52
N ALA A 60 23.41 8.18 -18.04
CA ALA A 60 23.66 6.74 -17.95
C ALA A 60 23.77 6.25 -16.49
N ASP A 61 24.46 6.99 -15.65
CA ASP A 61 24.56 6.69 -14.20
C ASP A 61 23.20 6.71 -13.52
N LYS A 62 22.39 7.74 -13.79
CA LYS A 62 21.01 7.82 -13.27
C LYS A 62 20.12 6.67 -13.76
N THR A 63 20.29 6.28 -15.02
CA THR A 63 19.54 5.16 -15.59
C THR A 63 19.91 3.85 -14.90
N ALA A 64 21.20 3.57 -14.74
CA ALA A 64 21.69 2.40 -14.03
C ALA A 64 21.16 2.35 -12.57
N ALA A 65 21.20 3.48 -11.88
CA ALA A 65 20.65 3.58 -10.54
C ALA A 65 19.12 3.36 -10.49
N ALA A 66 18.39 3.81 -11.49
CA ALA A 66 16.94 3.58 -11.61
C ALA A 66 16.62 2.09 -11.88
N GLU A 67 17.39 1.44 -12.73
CA GLU A 67 17.28 0.01 -13.02
C GLU A 67 17.55 -0.84 -11.76
N ASP A 68 18.56 -0.50 -10.98
CA ASP A 68 18.85 -1.17 -9.71
C ASP A 68 17.70 -1.02 -8.70
N ARG A 69 17.13 0.19 -8.59
CA ARG A 69 15.96 0.42 -7.72
C ARG A 69 14.73 -0.35 -8.18
N LEU A 70 14.52 -0.42 -9.50
CA LEU A 70 13.41 -1.19 -10.07
C LEU A 70 13.57 -2.67 -9.72
N ARG A 71 14.76 -3.24 -9.90
CA ARG A 71 15.06 -4.64 -9.56
C ARG A 71 14.81 -4.92 -8.06
N VAL A 72 15.21 -4.03 -7.17
CA VAL A 72 14.96 -4.17 -5.73
C VAL A 72 13.46 -4.12 -5.44
N ALA A 73 12.73 -3.19 -6.05
CA ALA A 73 11.29 -3.07 -5.88
C ALA A 73 10.53 -4.29 -6.41
N GLU A 74 10.93 -4.84 -7.55
CA GLU A 74 10.35 -6.07 -8.12
C GLU A 74 10.56 -7.28 -7.22
N ASN A 75 11.76 -7.43 -6.65
CA ASN A 75 12.06 -8.49 -5.70
C ASN A 75 11.21 -8.38 -4.43
N GLU A 76 11.06 -7.17 -3.87
CA GLU A 76 10.23 -6.92 -2.71
C GLU A 76 8.75 -7.17 -3.01
N LEU A 77 8.27 -6.78 -4.18
CA LEU A 77 6.91 -7.03 -4.64
C LEU A 77 6.63 -8.54 -4.75
N SER A 78 7.59 -9.30 -5.29
CA SER A 78 7.50 -10.76 -5.39
C SER A 78 7.46 -11.41 -4.00
N ARG A 79 8.29 -10.95 -3.06
CA ARG A 79 8.31 -11.40 -1.67
C ARG A 79 6.97 -11.15 -0.97
N LEU A 80 6.45 -9.92 -1.07
CA LEU A 80 5.17 -9.55 -0.46
C LEU A 80 3.99 -10.33 -1.04
N ARG A 81 4.00 -10.58 -2.36
CA ARG A 81 2.97 -11.42 -3.00
C ARG A 81 2.99 -12.85 -2.46
N ALA A 82 4.18 -13.42 -2.29
CA ALA A 82 4.33 -14.76 -1.71
C ALA A 82 3.86 -14.80 -0.24
N GLU A 83 4.16 -13.77 0.55
CA GLU A 83 3.71 -13.64 1.93
C GLU A 83 2.18 -13.52 2.03
N VAL A 84 1.57 -12.67 1.20
CA VAL A 84 0.10 -12.54 1.11
C VAL A 84 -0.54 -13.87 0.74
N GLN A 85 0.04 -14.60 -0.23
CA GLN A 85 -0.49 -15.91 -0.61
C GLN A 85 -0.37 -16.90 0.55
N SER A 86 0.77 -16.95 1.23
CA SER A 86 0.97 -17.80 2.41
C SER A 86 -0.02 -17.49 3.53
N LEU A 87 -0.33 -16.22 3.77
CA LEU A 87 -1.31 -15.81 4.78
C LEU A 87 -2.74 -16.21 4.39
N ARG A 88 -3.08 -16.13 3.10
CA ARG A 88 -4.40 -16.54 2.58
C ARG A 88 -4.59 -18.06 2.67
N ASP A 89 -3.53 -18.82 2.41
CA ASP A 89 -3.55 -20.29 2.43
C ASP A 89 -3.45 -20.85 3.87
N ARG A 90 -3.19 -20.00 4.86
CA ARG A 90 -3.17 -20.42 6.26
C ARG A 90 -4.58 -20.80 6.69
N PRO A 91 -4.80 -22.04 7.21
CA PRO A 91 -6.12 -22.41 7.70
C PRO A 91 -6.57 -21.45 8.80
N ALA A 92 -7.85 -21.09 8.78
CA ALA A 92 -8.45 -20.28 9.83
C ALA A 92 -8.20 -20.96 11.18
N PRO A 93 -7.84 -20.23 12.24
CA PRO A 93 -7.71 -20.81 13.56
C PRO A 93 -9.03 -21.50 13.91
N ALA A 94 -8.92 -22.71 14.47
CA ALA A 94 -10.08 -23.45 14.91
C ALA A 94 -10.92 -22.55 15.82
N PRO A 95 -12.27 -22.52 15.65
CA PRO A 95 -13.11 -21.67 16.47
C PRO A 95 -12.85 -22.03 17.94
N GLU A 96 -12.44 -21.03 18.71
CA GLU A 96 -12.26 -21.14 20.14
C GLU A 96 -13.62 -21.52 20.72
N ARG A 97 -13.74 -22.73 21.31
CA ARG A 97 -14.93 -23.12 22.03
C ARG A 97 -14.99 -22.27 23.28
N VAL A 98 -15.73 -21.17 23.21
CA VAL A 98 -16.11 -20.44 24.39
C VAL A 98 -17.18 -21.29 25.08
N GLU A 99 -16.82 -21.94 26.19
CA GLU A 99 -17.80 -22.53 27.07
C GLU A 99 -18.62 -21.41 27.68
N VAL A 100 -19.78 -21.16 27.09
CA VAL A 100 -20.77 -20.28 27.69
C VAL A 100 -21.39 -21.06 28.83
N PRO A 101 -21.28 -20.60 30.08
CA PRO A 101 -21.94 -21.27 31.20
C PRO A 101 -23.44 -21.25 30.96
N VAL A 102 -24.00 -22.37 30.59
CA VAL A 102 -25.44 -22.55 30.44
C VAL A 102 -25.98 -22.84 31.83
N VAL A 103 -26.87 -21.98 32.31
CA VAL A 103 -27.60 -22.24 33.56
C VAL A 103 -28.41 -23.52 33.33
N SER A 104 -28.21 -24.52 34.19
CA SER A 104 -28.93 -25.78 34.04
C SER A 104 -30.44 -25.58 34.24
N GLN A 105 -31.25 -26.38 33.57
CA GLN A 105 -32.69 -26.31 33.70
C GLN A 105 -33.16 -26.50 35.17
N GLU A 106 -32.43 -27.34 35.91
CA GLU A 106 -32.66 -27.56 37.32
C GLU A 106 -32.55 -26.30 38.19
N VAL A 107 -31.56 -25.43 37.86
CA VAL A 107 -31.41 -24.13 38.58
C VAL A 107 -32.52 -23.17 38.21
N ILE A 108 -32.93 -23.15 36.95
CA ILE A 108 -34.05 -22.33 36.48
C ILE A 108 -35.35 -22.77 37.20
N ASP A 109 -35.60 -24.08 37.26
CA ASP A 109 -36.78 -24.66 37.92
C ASP A 109 -36.76 -24.39 39.41
N ALA A 110 -35.62 -24.52 40.08
CA ALA A 110 -35.47 -24.22 41.50
C ALA A 110 -35.70 -22.73 41.79
N MET A 111 -35.22 -21.84 40.95
CA MET A 111 -35.47 -20.40 41.10
C MET A 111 -36.93 -20.03 40.85
N SER A 112 -37.58 -20.67 39.88
CA SER A 112 -39.00 -20.47 39.60
C SER A 112 -39.87 -20.93 40.76
N GLU A 113 -39.58 -22.08 41.38
CA GLU A 113 -40.25 -22.58 42.57
C GLU A 113 -40.06 -21.67 43.79
N LEU A 114 -38.83 -21.16 43.97
CA LEU A 114 -38.53 -20.21 45.04
C LEU A 114 -39.31 -18.91 44.89
N ALA A 115 -39.38 -18.38 43.66
CA ALA A 115 -40.19 -17.19 43.37
C ALA A 115 -41.68 -17.41 43.68
N ALA A 116 -42.25 -18.54 43.25
CA ALA A 116 -43.64 -18.90 43.54
C ALA A 116 -43.93 -19.02 45.03
N ARG A 117 -43.02 -19.60 45.81
CA ARG A 117 -43.14 -19.66 47.26
C ARG A 117 -43.08 -18.28 47.91
N ALA A 118 -42.22 -17.41 47.45
CA ALA A 118 -42.11 -16.04 47.94
C ALA A 118 -43.39 -15.24 47.67
N GLU A 119 -43.98 -15.37 46.51
CA GLU A 119 -45.25 -14.76 46.13
C GLU A 119 -46.41 -15.29 47.03
N ALA A 120 -46.49 -16.60 47.22
CA ALA A 120 -47.52 -17.21 48.08
C ALA A 120 -47.43 -16.72 49.54
N VAL A 121 -46.21 -16.57 50.05
CA VAL A 121 -46.02 -16.03 51.45
C VAL A 121 -46.44 -14.55 51.52
N ALA A 122 -46.12 -13.77 50.48
CA ALA A 122 -46.49 -12.35 50.36
C ALA A 122 -48.05 -12.21 50.40
N GLU A 123 -48.73 -12.99 49.55
CA GLU A 123 -50.19 -13.02 49.51
C GLU A 123 -50.81 -13.45 50.82
N ASP A 124 -50.28 -14.45 51.54
CA ASP A 124 -50.77 -14.89 52.85
C ASP A 124 -50.59 -13.79 53.89
N ILE A 125 -49.47 -13.08 53.87
CA ILE A 125 -49.25 -11.94 54.78
C ILE A 125 -50.24 -10.80 54.51
N GLU A 126 -50.44 -10.43 53.23
CA GLU A 126 -51.38 -9.39 52.84
C GLU A 126 -52.83 -9.76 53.24
N THR A 127 -53.20 -11.00 52.99
CA THR A 127 -54.54 -11.50 53.38
C THR A 127 -54.74 -11.45 54.87
N ARG A 128 -53.78 -11.85 55.69
CA ARG A 128 -53.85 -11.77 57.18
C ARG A 128 -53.85 -10.34 57.71
N ALA A 129 -53.09 -9.46 57.06
CA ALA A 129 -53.06 -8.04 57.39
C ALA A 129 -54.46 -7.38 57.19
N GLN A 130 -55.08 -7.72 56.04
CA GLN A 130 -56.46 -7.23 55.76
C GLN A 130 -57.51 -7.82 56.66
N ALA A 131 -57.38 -9.08 57.08
CA ALA A 131 -58.32 -9.72 58.00
C ALA A 131 -58.24 -9.22 59.46
N SER A 132 -57.13 -8.58 59.83
CA SER A 132 -56.90 -8.03 61.17
C SER A 132 -57.18 -6.52 61.28
N SER A 133 -57.65 -5.92 60.20
CA SER A 133 -58.12 -4.53 60.16
C SER A 133 -59.65 -4.51 60.21
#